data_b7992c7db591a272aa355bc62d4890d0
#
_entry.id   b7992c7db591a272aa355bc62d4890d0
#
_cell.length_a   1.000
_cell.length_b   1.000
_cell.length_c   1.000
_cell.angle_alpha   90.00
_cell.angle_beta   90.00
_cell.angle_gamma   90.00
#
_symmetry.space_group_name_H-M   'P 1'
#
loop_
_entity.id
_entity.type
_entity.pdbx_description
1 polymer ?
#
loop_
_entity_poly.entity_id
_entity_poly.type
_entity_poly.pdbx_seq_one_letter_code
_entity_poly.pdbx_strand_id
1 'polypeptide(L)'
;MATQNVSEEQLQSQFTYIDAVARLLGDKRPKAYTHTFGCQQNEADTERIRGMLSEMGYEMTDTPDEADFILFNTCAVREHAEDRAFGNVGALRHLKKERPGIVIAMCGCMAQQEKNVEKIKKSYPQVNLLFGTHALWRFPSLLYRVLTEKKRVFDIGGEDDIAEGLPVLRAKGAKVVEMDLTRTDVSYAVTEAFRCGKIVLACATYDGFLFPPME
;
A
#
# COMPACT_ATOMS: atom_id res chain seq x y z
N MET A 1 16.48 -18.94 1.00
CA MET A 1 16.35 -17.80 1.95
C MET A 1 14.98 -17.94 2.56
N ALA A 2 14.85 -17.94 3.87
CA ALA A 2 13.55 -18.07 4.52
C ALA A 2 12.82 -16.73 4.40
N THR A 3 11.71 -16.70 3.68
CA THR A 3 10.76 -15.60 3.69
C THR A 3 10.28 -15.40 5.12
N GLN A 4 10.61 -14.29 5.73
CA GLN A 4 10.09 -13.93 7.05
C GLN A 4 8.65 -13.47 6.85
N ASN A 5 7.69 -14.31 7.21
CA ASN A 5 6.28 -13.93 7.21
C ASN A 5 6.05 -12.91 8.33
N VAL A 6 5.33 -11.83 8.01
CA VAL A 6 4.91 -10.83 9.00
C VAL A 6 4.03 -11.51 10.04
N SER A 7 4.35 -11.37 11.32
CA SER A 7 3.58 -12.00 12.40
C SER A 7 2.22 -11.33 12.59
N GLU A 8 1.25 -12.07 13.14
CA GLU A 8 -0.07 -11.50 13.49
C GLU A 8 0.06 -10.33 14.48
N GLU A 9 1.01 -10.39 15.41
CA GLU A 9 1.29 -9.32 16.37
C GLU A 9 1.79 -8.05 15.67
N GLN A 10 2.67 -8.20 14.67
CA GLN A 10 3.15 -7.08 13.87
C GLN A 10 2.01 -6.42 13.08
N LEU A 11 1.12 -7.21 12.48
CA LEU A 11 -0.06 -6.70 11.79
C LEU A 11 -1.03 -6.04 12.77
N GLN A 12 -1.27 -6.66 13.93
CA GLN A 12 -2.12 -6.10 14.97
C GLN A 12 -1.62 -4.74 15.45
N SER A 13 -0.30 -4.57 15.55
CA SER A 13 0.29 -3.28 15.91
C SER A 13 -0.05 -2.17 14.92
N GLN A 14 -0.26 -2.50 13.64
CA GLN A 14 -0.61 -1.49 12.62
C GLN A 14 -2.01 -0.92 12.81
N PHE A 15 -2.96 -1.68 13.35
CA PHE A 15 -4.29 -1.15 13.70
C PHE A 15 -4.18 -0.08 14.79
N THR A 16 -3.25 -0.24 15.74
CA THR A 16 -2.98 0.79 16.74
C THR A 16 -2.50 2.09 16.09
N TYR A 17 -1.70 2.01 15.01
CA TYR A 17 -1.26 3.19 14.28
C TYR A 17 -2.38 3.81 13.44
N ILE A 18 -3.30 3.01 12.87
CA ILE A 18 -4.51 3.53 12.21
C ILE A 18 -5.30 4.39 13.18
N ASP A 19 -5.60 3.86 14.38
CA ASP A 19 -6.31 4.60 15.43
C ASP A 19 -5.53 5.84 15.90
N ALA A 20 -4.20 5.74 15.96
CA ALA A 20 -3.36 6.86 16.37
C ALA A 20 -3.39 7.99 15.34
N VAL A 21 -3.34 7.68 14.04
CA VAL A 21 -3.49 8.66 12.96
C VAL A 21 -4.88 9.27 12.99
N ALA A 22 -5.94 8.46 13.12
CA ALA A 22 -7.31 8.95 13.21
C ALA A 22 -7.48 9.95 14.37
N ARG A 23 -6.89 9.65 15.54
CA ARG A 23 -6.88 10.58 16.69
C ARG A 23 -6.11 11.87 16.44
N LEU A 24 -4.97 11.80 15.73
CA LEU A 24 -4.21 12.99 15.34
C LEU A 24 -4.97 13.90 14.39
N LEU A 25 -5.77 13.32 13.51
CA LEU A 25 -6.61 14.05 12.58
C LEU A 25 -7.86 14.65 13.26
N GLY A 26 -8.37 13.98 14.29
CA GLY A 26 -9.57 14.40 15.03
C GLY A 26 -10.79 14.56 14.11
N ASP A 27 -11.51 15.66 14.26
CA ASP A 27 -12.69 15.97 13.41
C ASP A 27 -12.31 16.51 12.01
N LYS A 28 -11.03 16.68 11.73
CA LYS A 28 -10.56 17.04 10.39
C LYS A 28 -10.79 15.86 9.46
N ARG A 29 -11.30 16.14 8.28
CA ARG A 29 -11.44 15.15 7.21
C ARG A 29 -10.49 15.52 6.08
N PRO A 30 -9.17 15.25 6.24
CA PRO A 30 -8.21 15.59 5.22
C PRO A 30 -8.47 14.77 3.97
N LYS A 31 -8.14 15.33 2.82
CA LYS A 31 -8.32 14.68 1.53
C LYS A 31 -7.06 13.92 1.13
N ALA A 32 -7.23 12.73 0.57
CA ALA A 32 -6.15 11.93 0.02
C ALA A 32 -6.33 11.68 -1.47
N TYR A 33 -5.28 11.96 -2.23
CA TYR A 33 -5.17 11.64 -3.65
C TYR A 33 -4.19 10.49 -3.85
N THR A 34 -4.57 9.51 -4.66
CA THR A 34 -3.70 8.39 -5.03
C THR A 34 -3.68 8.20 -6.53
N HIS A 35 -2.52 7.94 -7.09
CA HIS A 35 -2.39 7.65 -8.52
C HIS A 35 -1.36 6.54 -8.76
N THR A 36 -1.71 5.60 -9.65
CA THR A 36 -0.86 4.46 -9.97
C THR A 36 -0.25 4.62 -11.36
N PHE A 37 1.07 4.54 -11.43
CA PHE A 37 1.83 4.40 -12.67
C PHE A 37 2.37 2.96 -12.76
N GLY A 38 1.48 1.97 -12.87
CA GLY A 38 1.95 0.62 -12.66
C GLY A 38 1.13 -0.50 -13.30
N CYS A 39 1.42 -1.71 -12.86
CA CYS A 39 0.72 -2.93 -13.23
C CYS A 39 -0.49 -3.16 -12.32
N GLN A 40 -1.23 -4.24 -12.56
CA GLN A 40 -2.37 -4.63 -11.73
C GLN A 40 -2.00 -4.83 -10.24
N GLN A 41 -0.78 -5.31 -9.96
CA GLN A 41 -0.30 -5.42 -8.58
C GLN A 41 -0.20 -4.04 -7.91
N ASN A 42 0.35 -3.04 -8.62
CA ASN A 42 0.40 -1.68 -8.07
C ASN A 42 -1.01 -1.10 -7.84
N GLU A 43 -1.98 -1.41 -8.72
CA GLU A 43 -3.37 -1.01 -8.50
C GLU A 43 -3.95 -1.65 -7.23
N ALA A 44 -3.78 -2.96 -7.07
CA ALA A 44 -4.24 -3.66 -5.87
C ALA A 44 -3.58 -3.11 -4.59
N ASP A 45 -2.29 -2.78 -4.65
CA ASP A 45 -1.56 -2.18 -3.52
C ASP A 45 -2.09 -0.76 -3.22
N THR A 46 -2.41 0.01 -4.25
CA THR A 46 -3.02 1.35 -4.09
C THR A 46 -4.40 1.25 -3.44
N GLU A 47 -5.23 0.29 -3.83
CA GLU A 47 -6.55 0.06 -3.22
C GLU A 47 -6.42 -0.32 -1.73
N ARG A 48 -5.42 -1.12 -1.36
CA ARG A 48 -5.12 -1.41 0.06
C ARG A 48 -4.77 -0.15 0.84
N ILE A 49 -3.92 0.72 0.26
CA ILE A 49 -3.54 1.99 0.87
C ILE A 49 -4.75 2.91 1.02
N ARG A 50 -5.62 2.99 0.00
CA ARG A 50 -6.88 3.75 0.06
C ARG A 50 -7.79 3.27 1.20
N GLY A 51 -7.90 1.94 1.36
CA GLY A 51 -8.63 1.35 2.49
C GLY A 51 -8.07 1.79 3.85
N MET A 52 -6.75 1.71 4.03
CA MET A 52 -6.09 2.17 5.26
C MET A 52 -6.27 3.67 5.49
N LEU A 53 -6.15 4.50 4.45
CA LEU A 53 -6.39 5.95 4.55
C LEU A 53 -7.83 6.27 4.97
N SER A 54 -8.80 5.56 4.41
CA SER A 54 -10.22 5.71 4.80
C SER A 54 -10.46 5.32 6.25
N GLU A 55 -9.86 4.23 6.73
CA GLU A 55 -9.91 3.82 8.14
C GLU A 55 -9.27 4.86 9.08
N MET A 56 -8.25 5.60 8.60
CA MET A 56 -7.61 6.70 9.33
C MET A 56 -8.42 8.01 9.30
N GLY A 57 -9.52 8.08 8.52
CA GLY A 57 -10.37 9.26 8.43
C GLY A 57 -10.07 10.20 7.26
N TYR A 58 -9.28 9.78 6.27
CA TYR A 58 -9.10 10.53 5.04
C TYR A 58 -10.30 10.35 4.10
N GLU A 59 -10.71 11.42 3.44
CA GLU A 59 -11.64 11.40 2.31
C GLU A 59 -10.87 11.32 1.00
N MET A 60 -11.28 10.43 0.08
CA MET A 60 -10.61 10.31 -1.21
C MET A 60 -11.01 11.47 -2.14
N THR A 61 -10.06 11.98 -2.90
CA THR A 61 -10.28 13.01 -3.94
C THR A 61 -9.60 12.63 -5.24
N ASP A 62 -10.15 13.07 -6.35
CA ASP A 62 -9.57 12.91 -7.68
C ASP A 62 -8.67 14.10 -8.09
N THR A 63 -8.59 15.11 -7.23
CA THR A 63 -7.86 16.35 -7.50
C THR A 63 -6.67 16.49 -6.57
N PRO A 64 -5.42 16.40 -7.07
CA PRO A 64 -4.23 16.51 -6.23
C PRO A 64 -4.11 17.87 -5.53
N ASP A 65 -4.62 18.95 -6.14
CA ASP A 65 -4.55 20.31 -5.56
C ASP A 65 -5.39 20.45 -4.27
N GLU A 66 -6.42 19.61 -4.10
CA GLU A 66 -7.26 19.60 -2.89
C GLU A 66 -6.73 18.68 -1.80
N ALA A 67 -5.79 17.78 -2.15
CA ALA A 67 -5.35 16.73 -1.26
C ALA A 67 -4.40 17.24 -0.17
N ASP A 68 -4.51 16.71 1.04
CA ASP A 68 -3.58 16.88 2.14
C ASP A 68 -2.54 15.75 2.20
N PHE A 69 -2.88 14.63 1.56
CA PHE A 69 -1.99 13.49 1.32
C PHE A 69 -2.02 13.10 -0.16
N ILE A 70 -0.86 13.00 -0.80
CA ILE A 70 -0.71 12.58 -2.19
C ILE A 70 0.20 11.37 -2.25
N LEU A 71 -0.25 10.30 -2.90
CA LEU A 71 0.53 9.08 -3.14
C LEU A 71 0.67 8.78 -4.63
N PHE A 72 1.90 8.52 -5.04
CA PHE A 72 2.21 7.91 -6.33
C PHE A 72 2.76 6.50 -6.14
N ASN A 73 2.03 5.51 -6.64
CA ASN A 73 2.50 4.12 -6.70
C ASN A 73 3.08 3.83 -8.09
N THR A 74 4.33 3.36 -8.14
CA THR A 74 5.07 3.33 -9.40
C THR A 74 5.76 2.00 -9.64
N CYS A 75 5.58 1.48 -10.86
CA CYS A 75 6.23 0.28 -11.35
C CYS A 75 7.68 0.54 -11.78
N ALA A 76 8.55 -0.45 -11.57
CA ALA A 76 9.94 -0.42 -12.03
C ALA A 76 10.14 -1.01 -13.44
N VAL A 77 9.14 -1.70 -13.99
CA VAL A 77 9.24 -2.50 -15.22
C VAL A 77 8.49 -1.88 -16.40
N ARG A 78 7.51 -1.00 -16.14
CA ARG A 78 6.76 -0.33 -17.22
C ARG A 78 7.56 0.83 -17.78
N GLU A 79 7.71 0.82 -19.09
CA GLU A 79 8.36 1.91 -19.81
C GLU A 79 7.70 3.26 -19.51
N HIS A 80 8.52 4.26 -19.25
CA HIS A 80 8.09 5.63 -18.90
C HIS A 80 7.26 5.80 -17.60
N ALA A 81 7.00 4.74 -16.82
CA ALA A 81 6.28 4.89 -15.56
C ALA A 81 7.08 5.74 -14.56
N GLU A 82 8.39 5.51 -14.50
CA GLU A 82 9.30 6.30 -13.65
C GLU A 82 9.30 7.79 -14.04
N ASP A 83 9.42 8.08 -15.34
CA ASP A 83 9.48 9.46 -15.83
C ASP A 83 8.18 10.22 -15.57
N ARG A 84 7.05 9.55 -15.76
CA ARG A 84 5.73 10.12 -15.45
C ARG A 84 5.60 10.42 -13.96
N ALA A 85 5.99 9.48 -13.10
CA ALA A 85 5.95 9.69 -11.66
C ALA A 85 6.84 10.86 -11.24
N PHE A 86 8.08 10.90 -11.72
CA PHE A 86 8.99 12.00 -11.43
C PHE A 86 8.49 13.36 -11.97
N GLY A 87 7.89 13.38 -13.15
CA GLY A 87 7.27 14.58 -13.70
C GLY A 87 6.14 15.10 -12.81
N ASN A 88 5.22 14.21 -12.42
CA ASN A 88 4.11 14.60 -11.54
C ASN A 88 4.59 15.05 -10.16
N VAL A 89 5.51 14.31 -9.53
CA VAL A 89 6.10 14.72 -8.24
C VAL A 89 6.81 16.05 -8.37
N GLY A 90 7.52 16.27 -9.48
CA GLY A 90 8.18 17.55 -9.77
C GLY A 90 7.21 18.72 -9.83
N ALA A 91 6.06 18.53 -10.47
CA ALA A 91 5.00 19.52 -10.58
C ALA A 91 4.41 19.93 -9.21
N LEU A 92 4.40 19.02 -8.23
CA LEU A 92 3.90 19.31 -6.87
C LEU A 92 4.82 20.20 -6.02
N ARG A 93 5.98 20.60 -6.55
CA ARG A 93 6.91 21.46 -5.79
C ARG A 93 6.29 22.81 -5.42
N HIS A 94 5.48 23.40 -6.30
CA HIS A 94 4.76 24.63 -6.01
C HIS A 94 3.72 24.42 -4.92
N LEU A 95 2.91 23.37 -5.03
CA LEU A 95 1.88 23.02 -4.05
C LEU A 95 2.46 22.82 -2.65
N LYS A 96 3.63 22.17 -2.56
CA LYS A 96 4.35 22.01 -1.30
C LYS A 96 4.84 23.31 -0.69
N LYS A 97 5.17 24.34 -1.53
CA LYS A 97 5.54 25.68 -1.05
C LYS A 97 4.33 26.45 -0.53
N GLU A 98 3.21 26.35 -1.21
CA GLU A 98 1.95 27.01 -0.82
C GLU A 98 1.30 26.35 0.40
N ARG A 99 1.37 25.03 0.46
CA ARG A 99 0.79 24.19 1.52
C ARG A 99 1.87 23.31 2.17
N PRO A 100 2.73 23.85 3.06
CA PRO A 100 3.86 23.09 3.65
C PRO A 100 3.44 21.84 4.42
N GLY A 101 2.19 21.80 4.92
CA GLY A 101 1.63 20.68 5.66
C GLY A 101 1.24 19.46 4.82
N ILE A 102 1.12 19.60 3.49
CA ILE A 102 0.78 18.47 2.61
C ILE A 102 1.83 17.36 2.71
N VAL A 103 1.38 16.11 2.73
CA VAL A 103 2.25 14.94 2.70
C VAL A 103 2.31 14.38 1.29
N ILE A 104 3.50 14.31 0.71
CA ILE A 104 3.74 13.69 -0.60
C ILE A 104 4.48 12.40 -0.39
N ALA A 105 3.90 11.30 -0.87
CA ALA A 105 4.41 9.93 -0.75
C ALA A 105 4.66 9.30 -2.11
N MET A 106 5.66 8.44 -2.17
CA MET A 106 5.92 7.54 -3.30
C MET A 106 6.11 6.12 -2.80
N CYS A 107 5.60 5.15 -3.54
CA CYS A 107 5.78 3.73 -3.23
C CYS A 107 5.85 2.87 -4.49
N GLY A 108 5.92 1.57 -4.28
CA GLY A 108 5.95 0.57 -5.34
C GLY A 108 7.34 0.05 -5.66
N CYS A 109 7.45 -0.79 -6.70
CA CYS A 109 8.71 -1.44 -7.07
C CYS A 109 9.83 -0.44 -7.41
N MET A 110 9.49 0.72 -7.96
CA MET A 110 10.46 1.78 -8.26
C MET A 110 11.17 2.29 -7.00
N ALA A 111 10.47 2.32 -5.87
CA ALA A 111 11.02 2.79 -4.61
C ALA A 111 12.09 1.86 -4.01
N GLN A 112 12.22 0.63 -4.52
CA GLN A 112 13.25 -0.32 -4.11
C GLN A 112 14.55 -0.19 -4.92
N GLN A 113 14.54 0.56 -6.00
CA GLN A 113 15.73 0.75 -6.82
C GLN A 113 16.62 1.85 -6.22
N GLU A 114 17.85 1.50 -5.85
CA GLU A 114 18.80 2.40 -5.20
C GLU A 114 19.01 3.72 -5.97
N LYS A 115 19.14 3.64 -7.31
CA LYS A 115 19.26 4.82 -8.18
C LYS A 115 18.12 5.82 -8.00
N ASN A 116 16.89 5.32 -7.85
CA ASN A 116 15.69 6.14 -7.70
C ASN A 116 15.59 6.73 -6.29
N VAL A 117 15.96 5.97 -5.29
CA VAL A 117 16.03 6.43 -3.91
C VAL A 117 17.01 7.61 -3.79
N GLU A 118 18.22 7.47 -4.34
CA GLU A 118 19.22 8.55 -4.36
C GLU A 118 18.71 9.78 -5.11
N LYS A 119 18.07 9.58 -6.27
CA LYS A 119 17.45 10.65 -7.04
C LYS A 119 16.39 11.40 -6.24
N ILE A 120 15.52 10.65 -5.52
CA ILE A 120 14.46 11.23 -4.68
C ILE A 120 15.07 12.00 -3.50
N LYS A 121 16.07 11.42 -2.84
CA LYS A 121 16.76 12.09 -1.73
C LYS A 121 17.34 13.43 -2.14
N LYS A 122 18.03 13.49 -3.29
CA LYS A 122 18.77 14.68 -3.75
C LYS A 122 17.88 15.71 -4.45
N SER A 123 16.96 15.26 -5.31
CA SER A 123 16.28 16.14 -6.27
C SER A 123 14.81 16.40 -5.96
N TYR A 124 14.20 15.65 -5.03
CA TYR A 124 12.78 15.77 -4.68
C TYR A 124 12.57 15.98 -3.19
N PRO A 125 13.01 17.13 -2.64
CA PRO A 125 12.90 17.42 -1.20
C PRO A 125 11.44 17.50 -0.71
N GLN A 126 10.47 17.70 -1.59
CA GLN A 126 9.04 17.72 -1.30
C GLN A 126 8.46 16.36 -0.93
N VAL A 127 9.12 15.24 -1.29
CA VAL A 127 8.67 13.89 -0.93
C VAL A 127 8.94 13.64 0.55
N ASN A 128 7.88 13.39 1.31
CA ASN A 128 7.93 13.14 2.75
C ASN A 128 8.06 11.66 3.09
N LEU A 129 7.45 10.78 2.27
CA LEU A 129 7.39 9.35 2.50
C LEU A 129 7.80 8.59 1.25
N LEU A 130 8.73 7.64 1.41
CA LEU A 130 9.14 6.71 0.37
C LEU A 130 9.21 5.31 0.97
N PHE A 131 8.50 4.34 0.36
CA PHE A 131 8.52 2.96 0.85
C PHE A 131 8.38 1.95 -0.29
N GLY A 132 9.03 0.80 -0.12
CA GLY A 132 8.96 -0.32 -1.06
C GLY A 132 7.68 -1.15 -0.90
N THR A 133 7.46 -2.09 -1.82
CA THR A 133 6.31 -3.02 -1.79
C THR A 133 6.29 -3.88 -0.52
N HIS A 134 7.46 -4.30 -0.02
CA HIS A 134 7.62 -5.07 1.21
C HIS A 134 7.18 -4.31 2.47
N ALA A 135 7.17 -2.98 2.42
CA ALA A 135 6.79 -2.12 3.55
C ALA A 135 5.32 -1.66 3.52
N LEU A 136 4.53 -2.15 2.56
CA LEU A 136 3.14 -1.73 2.39
C LEU A 136 2.30 -1.96 3.66
N TRP A 137 2.47 -3.09 4.31
CA TRP A 137 1.77 -3.43 5.54
C TRP A 137 2.09 -2.48 6.70
N ARG A 138 3.29 -1.84 6.67
CA ARG A 138 3.73 -0.86 7.67
C ARG A 138 3.29 0.57 7.36
N PHE A 139 2.55 0.78 6.28
CA PHE A 139 2.12 2.12 5.87
C PHE A 139 1.50 2.94 7.00
N PRO A 140 0.62 2.39 7.87
CA PRO A 140 0.06 3.15 8.99
C PRO A 140 1.13 3.72 9.92
N SER A 141 2.10 2.92 10.32
CA SER A 141 3.20 3.36 11.19
C SER A 141 4.12 4.37 10.51
N LEU A 142 4.37 4.20 9.20
CA LEU A 142 5.19 5.13 8.43
C LEU A 142 4.51 6.50 8.30
N LEU A 143 3.20 6.51 8.00
CA LEU A 143 2.43 7.75 7.95
C LEU A 143 2.37 8.44 9.31
N TYR A 144 2.12 7.70 10.39
CA TYR A 144 2.15 8.22 11.75
C TYR A 144 3.48 8.94 12.05
N ARG A 145 4.61 8.33 11.68
CA ARG A 145 5.94 8.93 11.86
C ARG A 145 6.10 10.22 11.06
N VAL A 146 5.66 10.25 9.80
CA VAL A 146 5.70 11.48 8.98
C VAL A 146 4.92 12.61 9.65
N LEU A 147 3.73 12.32 10.19
CA LEU A 147 2.85 13.31 10.79
C LEU A 147 3.37 13.83 12.13
N THR A 148 4.00 12.96 12.93
CA THR A 148 4.48 13.30 14.28
C THR A 148 5.90 13.85 14.29
N GLU A 149 6.83 13.21 13.59
CA GLU A 149 8.24 13.60 13.55
C GLU A 149 8.51 14.79 12.63
N LYS A 150 7.60 15.07 11.69
CA LYS A 150 7.73 16.10 10.63
C LYS A 150 9.04 15.99 9.84
N LYS A 151 9.54 14.77 9.71
CA LYS A 151 10.75 14.41 8.96
C LYS A 151 10.38 13.55 7.76
N ARG A 152 11.30 13.51 6.80
CA ARG A 152 11.20 12.58 5.68
C ARG A 152 11.42 11.15 6.19
N VAL A 153 10.54 10.22 5.83
CA VAL A 153 10.62 8.81 6.21
C VAL A 153 10.85 7.98 4.95
N PHE A 154 11.95 7.22 4.93
CA PHE A 154 12.28 6.31 3.84
C PHE A 154 12.40 4.90 4.39
N ASP A 155 11.52 4.00 3.92
CA ASP A 155 11.49 2.58 4.26
C ASP A 155 11.69 1.75 2.98
N ILE A 156 12.94 1.56 2.62
CA ILE A 156 13.39 0.96 1.36
C ILE A 156 14.28 -0.27 1.58
N GLY A 157 14.63 -0.56 2.81
CA GLY A 157 15.47 -1.69 3.19
C GLY A 157 14.68 -2.66 4.05
N GLY A 158 14.72 -3.90 3.72
CA GLY A 158 14.13 -5.01 4.44
C GLY A 158 13.96 -6.15 3.47
N GLU A 159 14.55 -7.28 3.81
CA GLU A 159 14.34 -8.51 3.09
C GLU A 159 12.87 -8.93 3.30
N ASP A 160 12.13 -9.07 2.21
CA ASP A 160 10.99 -9.96 1.99
C ASP A 160 9.95 -10.17 3.12
N ASP A 161 9.54 -9.13 3.82
CA ASP A 161 8.36 -9.18 4.67
C ASP A 161 7.10 -9.11 3.78
N ILE A 162 6.60 -10.26 3.36
CA ILE A 162 5.34 -10.35 2.61
C ILE A 162 4.21 -10.49 3.62
N ALA A 163 3.38 -9.44 3.73
CA ALA A 163 2.12 -9.54 4.44
C ALA A 163 1.08 -10.25 3.56
N GLU A 164 0.82 -11.50 3.82
CA GLU A 164 -0.28 -12.23 3.19
C GLU A 164 -1.63 -11.67 3.69
N GLY A 165 -2.63 -11.60 2.81
CA GLY A 165 -3.96 -11.08 3.16
C GLY A 165 -4.66 -11.89 4.26
N LEU A 166 -4.36 -13.18 4.37
CA LEU A 166 -4.97 -14.08 5.37
C LEU A 166 -4.60 -13.74 6.83
N PRO A 167 -3.33 -13.43 7.17
CA PRO A 167 -2.98 -12.93 8.49
C PRO A 167 -3.73 -11.64 8.86
N VAL A 168 -3.94 -10.74 7.90
CA VAL A 168 -4.71 -9.49 8.13
C VAL A 168 -6.17 -9.81 8.52
N LEU A 169 -6.83 -10.74 7.82
CA LEU A 169 -8.19 -11.14 8.15
C LEU A 169 -8.27 -11.80 9.53
N ARG A 170 -7.31 -12.68 9.86
CA ARG A 170 -7.23 -13.31 11.18
C ARG A 170 -6.98 -12.30 12.28
N ALA A 171 -6.08 -11.34 12.07
CA ALA A 171 -5.79 -10.25 13.01
C ALA A 171 -7.02 -9.35 13.26
N LYS A 172 -7.91 -9.21 12.27
CA LYS A 172 -9.23 -8.55 12.41
C LYS A 172 -10.31 -9.45 13.06
N GLY A 173 -9.94 -10.63 13.56
CA GLY A 173 -10.85 -11.56 14.25
C GLY A 173 -11.68 -12.45 13.32
N ALA A 174 -11.39 -12.49 12.03
CA ALA A 174 -12.10 -13.38 11.11
C ALA A 174 -11.63 -14.83 11.29
N LYS A 175 -12.58 -15.78 11.34
CA LYS A 175 -12.27 -17.21 11.22
C LYS A 175 -12.04 -17.54 9.75
N VAL A 176 -10.80 -17.82 9.38
CA VAL A 176 -10.39 -18.06 8.00
C VAL A 176 -10.09 -19.54 7.79
N VAL A 177 -10.76 -20.16 6.81
CA VAL A 177 -10.41 -21.48 6.26
C VAL A 177 -9.70 -21.25 4.94
N GLU A 178 -8.50 -21.76 4.81
CA GLU A 178 -7.65 -21.64 3.64
C GLU A 178 -7.54 -23.01 2.94
N MET A 179 -7.68 -23.01 1.63
CA MET A 179 -7.53 -24.19 0.79
C MET A 179 -6.73 -23.89 -0.46
N ASP A 180 -5.68 -24.67 -0.68
CA ASP A 180 -4.92 -24.67 -1.93
C ASP A 180 -5.59 -25.64 -2.92
N LEU A 181 -6.30 -25.10 -3.89
CA LEU A 181 -7.04 -25.89 -4.89
C LEU A 181 -6.13 -26.61 -5.90
N THR A 182 -4.84 -26.30 -5.91
CA THR A 182 -3.86 -27.06 -6.72
C THR A 182 -3.46 -28.38 -6.07
N ARG A 183 -3.74 -28.55 -4.77
CA ARG A 183 -3.34 -29.70 -3.94
C ARG A 183 -4.51 -30.37 -3.22
N THR A 184 -5.65 -29.72 -3.17
CA THR A 184 -6.84 -30.19 -2.44
C THR A 184 -7.94 -30.52 -3.43
N ASP A 185 -8.63 -31.64 -3.21
CA ASP A 185 -9.80 -32.00 -4.01
C ASP A 185 -10.87 -30.88 -3.89
N VAL A 186 -11.37 -30.43 -5.02
CA VAL A 186 -12.32 -29.34 -5.13
C VAL A 186 -13.62 -29.58 -4.35
N SER A 187 -14.00 -30.83 -4.15
CA SER A 187 -15.20 -31.22 -3.38
C SER A 187 -15.14 -30.76 -1.93
N TYR A 188 -13.95 -30.75 -1.32
CA TYR A 188 -13.76 -30.20 0.02
C TYR A 188 -13.92 -28.69 0.04
N ALA A 189 -13.39 -28.00 -0.98
CA ALA A 189 -13.55 -26.56 -1.08
C ALA A 189 -15.02 -26.15 -1.26
N VAL A 190 -15.77 -26.88 -2.07
CA VAL A 190 -17.22 -26.68 -2.24
C VAL A 190 -17.95 -26.89 -0.89
N THR A 191 -17.58 -27.93 -0.14
CA THR A 191 -18.18 -28.18 1.17
C THR A 191 -17.94 -27.03 2.14
N GLU A 192 -16.71 -26.54 2.23
CA GLU A 192 -16.38 -25.40 3.10
C GLU A 192 -17.02 -24.09 2.60
N ALA A 193 -17.18 -23.93 1.30
CA ALA A 193 -17.87 -22.75 0.74
C ALA A 193 -19.31 -22.60 1.28
N PHE A 194 -20.03 -23.71 1.45
CA PHE A 194 -21.37 -23.71 2.06
C PHE A 194 -21.37 -23.42 3.57
N ARG A 195 -20.24 -23.60 4.24
CA ARG A 195 -20.09 -23.37 5.69
C ARG A 195 -19.62 -21.96 6.01
N CYS A 196 -19.04 -21.25 5.02
CA CYS A 196 -18.48 -19.91 5.19
C CYS A 196 -19.48 -18.84 4.73
N GLY A 197 -19.57 -17.75 5.47
CA GLY A 197 -20.43 -16.61 5.11
C GLY A 197 -19.88 -15.75 3.99
N LYS A 198 -18.58 -15.86 3.71
CA LYS A 198 -17.89 -15.16 2.62
C LYS A 198 -16.84 -16.06 2.00
N ILE A 199 -16.69 -15.96 0.69
CA ILE A 199 -15.73 -16.72 -0.09
C ILE A 199 -14.84 -15.72 -0.84
N VAL A 200 -13.53 -15.95 -0.80
CA VAL A 200 -12.56 -15.22 -1.60
C VAL A 200 -11.82 -16.24 -2.47
N LEU A 201 -11.89 -16.06 -3.77
CA LEU A 201 -11.11 -16.82 -4.73
C LEU A 201 -9.90 -15.99 -5.13
N ALA A 202 -8.70 -16.53 -4.90
CA ALA A 202 -7.44 -15.91 -5.29
C ALA A 202 -6.68 -16.84 -6.23
N CYS A 203 -6.25 -16.31 -7.36
CA CYS A 203 -5.47 -17.06 -8.34
C CYS A 203 -4.44 -16.15 -8.99
N ALA A 204 -3.39 -16.78 -9.55
CA ALA A 204 -2.50 -16.09 -10.47
C ALA A 204 -3.24 -15.84 -11.79
N THR A 205 -3.06 -14.67 -12.38
CA THR A 205 -3.53 -14.37 -13.73
C THR A 205 -2.37 -14.52 -14.72
N TYR A 206 -2.65 -15.10 -15.86
CA TYR A 206 -1.74 -15.18 -16.97
C TYR A 206 -2.39 -14.52 -18.19
N ASP A 207 -1.72 -13.52 -18.74
CA ASP A 207 -2.17 -12.80 -19.94
C ASP A 207 -3.61 -12.21 -19.86
N GLY A 208 -4.03 -11.83 -18.63
CA GLY A 208 -5.36 -11.28 -18.35
C GLY A 208 -6.45 -12.33 -18.09
N PHE A 209 -6.12 -13.62 -18.18
CA PHE A 209 -7.03 -14.74 -17.90
C PHE A 209 -6.68 -15.42 -16.56
N LEU A 210 -7.60 -16.20 -16.04
CA LEU A 210 -7.34 -17.07 -14.89
C LEU A 210 -6.32 -18.15 -15.29
N PHE A 211 -5.50 -18.55 -14.33
CA PHE A 211 -4.58 -19.66 -14.56
C PHE A 211 -5.40 -20.93 -14.83
N PRO A 212 -5.03 -21.80 -15.82
CA PRO A 212 -5.82 -22.94 -16.26
C PRO A 212 -6.44 -23.84 -15.19
N PRO A 213 -5.78 -24.09 -14.03
CA PRO A 213 -6.39 -24.88 -12.94
C PRO A 213 -7.60 -24.22 -12.26
N MET A 214 -7.92 -22.97 -12.59
CA MET A 214 -9.00 -22.19 -11.97
C MET A 214 -10.15 -21.90 -12.96
N GLU A 215 -10.02 -22.33 -14.21
CA GLU A 215 -11.11 -22.35 -15.19
C GLU A 215 -11.98 -23.63 -14.97
#